data_a84656281763f118513b1fb425d8c7aa
#
_entry.id   a84656281763f118513b1fb425d8c7aa
#
_cell.length_a   1.000
_cell.length_b   1.000
_cell.length_c   1.000
_cell.angle_alpha   90.00
_cell.angle_beta   90.00
_cell.angle_gamma   90.00
#
_symmetry.space_group_name_H-M   'P 1'
#
loop_
_entity.id
_entity.type
_entity.pdbx_description
1 polymer ?
#
loop_
_entity_poly.entity_id
_entity_poly.type
_entity_poly.pdbx_seq_one_letter_code
_entity_poly.pdbx_strand_id
1 'polypeptide(L)'
;MVDGESAGWITLAILSWEHGLAEIGYALATEYQGMRLMGEALGQLLPEIFVAVGIERLEARCSVENVRSQSLLEQLGFAREGRLRSYFSLHGSRIDNYLYALLREEFLVRAAK
;
A
#
# COMPACT_ATOMS: atom_id res chain seq x y z
N MET A 1 -6.23 14.07 7.03
CA MET A 1 -7.36 14.92 6.66
C MET A 1 -6.93 16.38 6.60
N VAL A 2 -7.22 17.04 5.54
CA VAL A 2 -6.82 18.42 5.33
C VAL A 2 -8.06 19.26 5.16
N ASP A 3 -8.28 20.23 6.08
CA ASP A 3 -9.35 21.21 5.98
C ASP A 3 -10.74 20.64 5.80
N GLY A 4 -11.02 19.54 6.43
CA GLY A 4 -12.31 18.92 6.27
C GLY A 4 -12.50 18.26 4.92
N GLU A 5 -11.55 18.43 4.01
CA GLU A 5 -11.56 17.76 2.74
C GLU A 5 -10.46 16.75 2.71
N SER A 6 -10.84 15.52 2.56
CA SER A 6 -9.89 14.44 2.63
C SER A 6 -9.04 14.39 1.37
N ALA A 7 -7.73 14.33 1.53
CA ALA A 7 -6.83 14.05 0.42
C ALA A 7 -6.91 12.58 0.02
N GLY A 8 -7.53 11.75 0.88
CA GLY A 8 -7.68 10.35 0.63
C GLY A 8 -7.87 9.59 1.93
N TRP A 9 -7.82 8.27 1.84
CA TRP A 9 -7.90 7.44 3.04
C TRP A 9 -6.99 6.24 2.90
N ILE A 10 -6.67 5.64 4.06
CA ILE A 10 -5.86 4.43 4.16
C ILE A 10 -6.67 3.41 4.94
N THR A 11 -6.68 2.17 4.47
CA THR A 11 -7.30 1.06 5.17
C THR A 11 -6.27 -0.01 5.43
N LEU A 12 -6.40 -0.69 6.56
CA LEU A 12 -5.58 -1.84 6.89
C LEU A 12 -6.51 -3.00 7.20
N ALA A 13 -6.39 -4.07 6.44
CA ALA A 13 -7.19 -5.26 6.65
C ALA A 13 -6.29 -6.38 7.14
N ILE A 14 -6.64 -6.97 8.28
CA ILE A 14 -5.89 -8.12 8.78
C ILE A 14 -6.45 -9.35 8.09
N LEU A 15 -5.63 -10.01 7.30
CA LEU A 15 -6.03 -11.20 6.56
C LEU A 15 -5.84 -12.46 7.40
N SER A 16 -4.83 -12.48 8.24
CA SER A 16 -4.59 -13.62 9.13
C SER A 16 -3.72 -13.18 10.29
N TRP A 17 -4.29 -13.20 11.51
CA TRP A 17 -3.50 -12.94 12.70
C TRP A 17 -2.47 -14.04 12.93
N GLU A 18 -2.87 -15.28 12.64
CA GLU A 18 -1.99 -16.43 12.83
C GLU A 18 -0.71 -16.30 12.01
N HIS A 19 -0.84 -15.82 10.78
CA HIS A 19 0.31 -15.74 9.88
C HIS A 19 0.91 -14.33 9.79
N GLY A 20 0.38 -13.39 10.56
CA GLY A 20 0.87 -12.02 10.54
C GLY A 20 0.71 -11.37 9.18
N LEU A 21 -0.41 -11.63 8.51
CA LEU A 21 -0.66 -11.20 7.15
C LEU A 21 -1.71 -10.10 7.12
N ALA A 22 -1.39 -9.00 6.47
CA ALA A 22 -2.31 -7.87 6.35
C ALA A 22 -2.21 -7.27 4.96
N GLU A 23 -3.22 -6.51 4.60
CA GLU A 23 -3.26 -5.80 3.33
C GLU A 23 -3.54 -4.33 3.62
N ILE A 24 -2.80 -3.45 2.96
CA ILE A 24 -3.03 -2.02 3.06
C ILE A 24 -3.63 -1.54 1.75
N GLY A 25 -4.65 -0.70 1.87
CA GLY A 25 -5.28 -0.05 0.74
C GLY A 25 -5.31 1.44 0.95
N TYR A 26 -5.38 2.19 -0.12
CA TYR A 26 -5.49 3.63 -0.04
C TYR A 26 -6.13 4.18 -1.30
N ALA A 27 -6.70 5.36 -1.15
CA ALA A 27 -7.31 6.07 -2.27
C ALA A 27 -7.03 7.55 -2.13
N LEU A 28 -6.97 8.24 -3.25
CA LEU A 28 -6.64 9.66 -3.29
C LEU A 28 -7.79 10.45 -3.88
N ALA A 29 -8.06 11.60 -3.26
CA ALA A 29 -9.08 12.53 -3.75
C ALA A 29 -8.51 13.42 -4.84
N THR A 30 -7.25 13.80 -4.72
CA THR A 30 -6.58 14.62 -5.74
C THR A 30 -5.26 13.96 -6.11
N GLU A 31 -5.01 13.90 -7.42
CA GLU A 31 -3.94 13.05 -7.91
C GLU A 31 -2.54 13.41 -7.46
N TYR A 32 -2.06 14.59 -7.79
CA TYR A 32 -0.63 14.82 -7.60
C TYR A 32 -0.26 15.38 -6.24
N GLN A 33 -1.14 16.15 -5.61
CA GLN A 33 -0.89 16.61 -4.25
C GLN A 33 -1.04 15.48 -3.25
N GLY A 34 -2.03 14.61 -3.51
CA GLY A 34 -2.33 13.52 -2.61
C GLY A 34 -1.23 12.48 -2.52
N MET A 35 -0.48 12.26 -3.62
CA MET A 35 0.56 11.23 -3.63
C MET A 35 1.67 11.51 -2.63
N ARG A 36 2.07 12.76 -2.51
CA ARG A 36 3.10 13.13 -1.55
C ARG A 36 2.61 12.95 -0.13
N LEU A 37 1.40 13.43 0.15
CA LEU A 37 0.79 13.28 1.46
C LEU A 37 0.57 11.81 1.79
N MET A 38 0.15 11.03 0.80
CA MET A 38 -0.06 9.60 1.00
C MET A 38 1.26 8.91 1.34
N GLY A 39 2.34 9.27 0.66
CA GLY A 39 3.64 8.69 0.97
C GLY A 39 4.10 8.99 2.38
N GLU A 40 3.88 10.21 2.85
CA GLU A 40 4.22 10.57 4.21
C GLU A 40 3.36 9.83 5.22
N ALA A 41 2.05 9.74 4.95
CA ALA A 41 1.14 9.05 5.84
C ALA A 41 1.45 7.56 5.94
N LEU A 42 1.69 6.91 4.81
CA LEU A 42 2.06 5.50 4.81
C LEU A 42 3.39 5.27 5.51
N GLY A 43 4.36 6.16 5.26
CA GLY A 43 5.66 6.06 5.92
C GLY A 43 5.55 6.12 7.44
N GLN A 44 4.61 6.93 7.95
CA GLN A 44 4.37 7.02 9.38
C GLN A 44 3.63 5.82 9.94
N LEU A 45 2.82 5.17 9.11
CA LEU A 45 2.05 4.01 9.55
C LEU A 45 2.85 2.71 9.56
N LEU A 46 3.85 2.59 8.69
CA LEU A 46 4.61 1.34 8.59
C LEU A 46 5.21 0.88 9.92
N PRO A 47 5.84 1.76 10.72
CA PRO A 47 6.35 1.31 12.03
C PRO A 47 5.24 0.78 12.93
N GLU A 48 4.06 1.41 12.91
CA GLU A 48 2.94 0.94 13.72
C GLU A 48 2.49 -0.44 13.27
N ILE A 49 2.40 -0.64 11.98
CA ILE A 49 1.94 -1.91 11.42
C ILE A 49 2.93 -3.04 11.76
N PHE A 50 4.21 -2.81 11.53
CA PHE A 50 5.21 -3.87 11.67
C PHE A 50 5.65 -4.09 13.11
N VAL A 51 5.67 -3.03 13.93
CA VAL A 51 6.17 -3.15 15.30
C VAL A 51 5.03 -3.23 16.29
N ALA A 52 4.13 -2.26 16.30
CA ALA A 52 3.07 -2.23 17.31
C ALA A 52 2.03 -3.33 17.07
N VAL A 53 1.59 -3.50 15.83
CA VAL A 53 0.62 -4.54 15.48
C VAL A 53 1.30 -5.89 15.30
N GLY A 54 2.54 -5.90 14.81
CA GLY A 54 3.31 -7.12 14.69
C GLY A 54 3.05 -7.90 13.41
N ILE A 55 2.68 -7.20 12.34
CA ILE A 55 2.48 -7.84 11.04
C ILE A 55 3.82 -8.29 10.47
N GLU A 56 3.84 -9.47 9.86
CA GLU A 56 5.05 -10.03 9.25
C GLU A 56 5.11 -9.77 7.76
N ARG A 57 3.96 -9.70 7.11
CA ARG A 57 3.89 -9.48 5.68
C ARG A 57 2.75 -8.53 5.38
N LEU A 58 3.06 -7.41 4.72
CA LEU A 58 2.08 -6.41 4.34
C LEU A 58 1.96 -6.40 2.82
N GLU A 59 0.75 -6.62 2.33
CA GLU A 59 0.47 -6.64 0.90
C GLU A 59 -0.22 -5.35 0.48
N ALA A 60 -0.01 -4.98 -0.78
CA ALA A 60 -0.71 -3.85 -1.40
C ALA A 60 -0.90 -4.18 -2.87
N ARG A 61 -2.03 -3.76 -3.42
CA ARG A 61 -2.35 -4.00 -4.83
C ARG A 61 -2.66 -2.69 -5.51
N CYS A 62 -2.29 -2.59 -6.76
CA CYS A 62 -2.64 -1.43 -7.56
C CYS A 62 -2.78 -1.83 -9.02
N SER A 63 -3.60 -1.06 -9.74
CA SER A 63 -3.81 -1.27 -11.17
C SER A 63 -2.48 -1.18 -11.92
N VAL A 64 -2.33 -2.02 -12.94
CA VAL A 64 -1.14 -1.97 -13.80
C VAL A 64 -1.04 -0.64 -14.53
N GLU A 65 -2.12 0.12 -14.58
CA GLU A 65 -2.15 1.44 -15.22
C GLU A 65 -1.79 2.56 -14.26
N ASN A 66 -1.75 2.28 -12.96
CA ASN A 66 -1.53 3.32 -11.95
C ASN A 66 -0.05 3.43 -11.62
N VAL A 67 0.69 4.12 -12.49
CA VAL A 67 2.14 4.26 -12.37
C VAL A 67 2.53 5.00 -11.09
N ARG A 68 1.73 5.98 -10.67
CA ARG A 68 2.02 6.75 -9.46
C ARG A 68 1.97 5.88 -8.21
N SER A 69 0.98 5.00 -8.13
CA SER A 69 0.86 4.09 -7.01
C SER A 69 2.00 3.09 -7.00
N GLN A 70 2.39 2.59 -8.17
CA GLN A 70 3.54 1.70 -8.29
C GLN A 70 4.82 2.38 -7.78
N SER A 71 5.05 3.61 -8.21
CA SER A 71 6.22 4.37 -7.75
C SER A 71 6.20 4.58 -6.24
N LEU A 72 5.05 4.91 -5.70
CA LEU A 72 4.90 5.13 -4.25
C LEU A 72 5.26 3.88 -3.47
N LEU A 73 4.71 2.74 -3.87
CA LEU A 73 4.97 1.49 -3.18
C LEU A 73 6.44 1.11 -3.27
N GLU A 74 7.03 1.30 -4.44
CA GLU A 74 8.44 0.98 -4.63
C GLU A 74 9.34 1.89 -3.80
N GLN A 75 8.99 3.17 -3.69
CA GLN A 75 9.74 4.10 -2.84
C GLN A 75 9.66 3.72 -1.36
N LEU A 76 8.54 3.14 -0.95
CA LEU A 76 8.38 2.71 0.43
C LEU A 76 9.06 1.38 0.73
N GLY A 77 9.60 0.74 -0.29
CA GLY A 77 10.34 -0.50 -0.13
C GLY A 77 9.58 -1.76 -0.50
N PHE A 78 8.35 -1.63 -0.98
CA PHE A 78 7.59 -2.79 -1.42
C PHE A 78 8.19 -3.38 -2.68
N ALA A 79 8.16 -4.70 -2.78
CA ALA A 79 8.61 -5.42 -3.96
C ALA A 79 7.40 -5.90 -4.75
N ARG A 80 7.47 -5.79 -6.07
CA ARG A 80 6.42 -6.33 -6.93
C ARG A 80 6.61 -7.83 -7.01
N GLU A 81 5.58 -8.57 -6.64
CA GLU A 81 5.67 -10.03 -6.60
C GLU A 81 4.91 -10.71 -7.71
N GLY A 82 3.95 -10.04 -8.31
CA GLY A 82 3.21 -10.69 -9.35
C GLY A 82 2.18 -9.78 -10.01
N ARG A 83 1.55 -10.34 -11.03
CA ARG A 83 0.49 -9.68 -11.77
C ARG A 83 -0.78 -10.51 -11.66
N LEU A 84 -1.83 -9.88 -11.17
CA LEU A 84 -3.14 -10.50 -10.99
C LEU A 84 -3.98 -10.17 -12.21
N ARG A 85 -4.13 -11.11 -13.11
CA ARG A 85 -4.81 -10.89 -14.38
C ARG A 85 -6.31 -10.78 -14.17
N SER A 86 -6.92 -9.83 -14.87
CA SER A 86 -8.38 -9.65 -14.89
C SER A 86 -8.94 -9.55 -13.47
N TYR A 87 -8.24 -8.80 -12.62
CA TYR A 87 -8.49 -8.83 -11.18
C TYR A 87 -9.78 -8.14 -10.79
N PHE A 88 -10.09 -6.99 -11.43
CA PHE A 88 -11.36 -6.33 -11.14
C PHE A 88 -11.91 -5.69 -12.40
N SER A 89 -13.18 -5.29 -12.33
CA SER A 89 -13.88 -4.67 -13.45
C SER A 89 -14.02 -3.18 -13.19
N LEU A 90 -13.68 -2.38 -14.20
CA LEU A 90 -13.80 -0.93 -14.14
C LEU A 90 -14.39 -0.45 -15.44
N HIS A 91 -15.57 0.17 -15.36
CA HIS A 91 -16.27 0.73 -16.54
C HIS A 91 -16.39 -0.29 -17.66
N GLY A 92 -16.72 -1.53 -17.30
CA GLY A 92 -16.94 -2.59 -18.28
C GLY A 92 -15.68 -3.27 -18.78
N SER A 93 -14.52 -2.85 -18.35
CA SER A 93 -13.25 -3.45 -18.75
C SER A 93 -12.64 -4.20 -17.57
N ARG A 94 -11.94 -5.31 -17.88
CA ARG A 94 -11.21 -6.05 -16.86
C ARG A 94 -9.82 -5.46 -16.74
N ILE A 95 -9.39 -5.21 -15.52
CA ILE A 95 -8.12 -4.56 -15.23
C ILE A 95 -7.23 -5.50 -14.43
N ASP A 96 -5.99 -5.66 -14.88
CA ASP A 96 -4.99 -6.39 -14.13
C ASP A 96 -4.44 -5.54 -13.00
N ASN A 97 -4.00 -6.19 -11.93
CA ASN A 97 -3.36 -5.53 -10.80
C ASN A 97 -1.98 -6.12 -10.57
N TYR A 98 -1.07 -5.30 -10.06
CA TYR A 98 0.19 -5.81 -9.51
C TYR A 98 0.01 -6.06 -8.03
N LEU A 99 0.61 -7.15 -7.57
CA LEU A 99 0.70 -7.44 -6.14
C LEU A 99 2.06 -7.01 -5.65
N TYR A 100 2.07 -6.16 -4.64
CA TYR A 100 3.27 -5.71 -3.96
C TYR A 100 3.26 -6.22 -2.54
N ALA A 101 4.44 -6.43 -1.97
CA ALA A 101 4.55 -6.84 -0.58
C ALA A 101 5.79 -6.24 0.05
N LEU A 102 5.68 -5.98 1.35
CA LEU A 102 6.80 -5.55 2.17
C LEU A 102 6.83 -6.47 3.39
N LEU A 103 7.98 -7.07 3.64
CA LEU A 103 8.15 -7.96 4.78
C LEU A 103 8.66 -7.17 5.98
N ARG A 104 8.24 -7.60 7.19
CA ARG A 104 8.69 -6.97 8.42
C ARG A 104 10.21 -6.87 8.49
N GLU A 105 10.88 -7.96 8.14
CA GLU A 105 12.33 -8.00 8.15
C GLU A 105 12.95 -6.95 7.22
N GLU A 106 12.39 -6.81 6.04
CA GLU A 106 12.85 -5.82 5.07
C GLU A 106 12.66 -4.41 5.59
N PHE A 107 11.51 -4.16 6.21
CA PHE A 107 11.23 -2.86 6.80
C PHE A 107 12.22 -2.53 7.90
N LEU A 108 12.49 -3.48 8.80
CA LEU A 108 13.39 -3.23 9.92
C LEU A 108 14.81 -2.96 9.48
N VAL A 109 15.30 -3.68 8.47
CA VAL A 109 16.63 -3.44 7.91
C VAL A 109 16.71 -2.05 7.30
N ARG A 110 15.69 -1.66 6.54
CA ARG A 110 15.67 -0.35 5.89
C ARG A 110 15.58 0.78 6.92
N ALA A 111 14.78 0.60 7.96
CA ALA A 111 14.61 1.61 9.00
C ALA A 111 15.87 1.79 9.85
N ALA A 112 16.73 0.79 9.91
CA ALA A 112 17.95 0.86 10.70
C ALA A 112 19.07 1.67 10.04
N LYS A 113 18.89 2.09 8.80
CA LYS A 113 19.92 2.84 8.07
C LYS A 113 19.83 4.34 8.21
#